data_a112ca9678b58c0585eb6d965a1cc66a
#
_entry.id   a112ca9678b58c0585eb6d965a1cc66a
#
_cell.length_a   1.000
_cell.length_b   1.000
_cell.length_c   1.000
_cell.angle_alpha   90.00
_cell.angle_beta   90.00
_cell.angle_gamma   90.00
#
_symmetry.space_group_name_H-M   'P 1'
#
loop_
_entity.id
_entity.type
_entity.pdbx_description
1 polymer ?
#
loop_
_entity_poly.entity_id
_entity_poly.type
_entity_poly.pdbx_seq_one_letter_code
_entity_poly.pdbx_strand_id
1 'polypeptide(L)'
;MSHVKTALIIWSVLAIGLIIYYVWLRQHVLRIQDPRGEVYGAVALTVVTLGGLLSALVIRVVTAFLHRPAAAAAISLQISLLTGALLILMVVLSQVTAFTPAVEGSDPISELRPVTVNGRTEWLSLRGRDRSKPVLLFLPGGPGGSQLVTARHCFADLERDYVVVTWEQPGAAKSYSAINPADITLETYLSDGAAVTEILRREFGQNRIYLMGESWGSALGLMMAREHPEHYRAFIGTGQMVDFLETERIDYQMALEDARRTGNKKLVDKVAFFWGLYQTFDSVYGRLYPIDLRQSAAEQQIPVHIFHGRYDYDAPTSLVEDYYARLRAPRKSLVYFEHSGHNPWQTENELFMDHVRRAFAESA
;
A
#
# COMPACT_ATOMS: atom_id res chain seq x y z
N MET A 1 -49.31 1.05 -12.41
CA MET A 1 -48.28 0.76 -13.44
C MET A 1 -47.32 1.92 -13.72
N SER A 2 -47.73 3.20 -13.65
CA SER A 2 -46.83 4.35 -13.94
C SER A 2 -45.71 4.51 -12.94
N HIS A 3 -45.98 4.45 -11.63
CA HIS A 3 -44.97 4.65 -10.59
C HIS A 3 -43.86 3.59 -10.57
N VAL A 4 -44.17 2.33 -10.96
CA VAL A 4 -43.17 1.25 -11.05
C VAL A 4 -42.21 1.49 -12.22
N LYS A 5 -42.73 1.91 -13.38
CA LYS A 5 -41.91 2.28 -14.53
C LYS A 5 -40.99 3.47 -14.22
N THR A 6 -41.53 4.47 -13.52
CA THR A 6 -40.76 5.64 -13.11
C THR A 6 -39.61 5.26 -12.13
N ALA A 7 -39.91 4.41 -11.15
CA ALA A 7 -38.86 3.91 -10.22
C ALA A 7 -37.78 3.11 -10.94
N LEU A 8 -38.15 2.23 -11.89
CA LEU A 8 -37.17 1.47 -12.69
C LEU A 8 -36.32 2.38 -13.59
N ILE A 9 -36.88 3.42 -14.16
CA ILE A 9 -36.12 4.39 -14.96
C ILE A 9 -35.15 5.15 -14.09
N ILE A 10 -35.59 5.65 -12.92
CA ILE A 10 -34.70 6.36 -11.98
C ILE A 10 -33.54 5.46 -11.54
N TRP A 11 -33.82 4.20 -11.18
CA TRP A 11 -32.78 3.24 -10.81
C TRP A 11 -31.81 2.90 -11.94
N SER A 12 -32.33 2.77 -13.19
CA SER A 12 -31.47 2.54 -14.35
C SER A 12 -30.57 3.74 -14.63
N VAL A 13 -31.07 4.95 -14.52
CA VAL A 13 -30.27 6.18 -14.68
C VAL A 13 -29.20 6.31 -13.59
N LEU A 14 -29.57 6.03 -12.34
CA LEU A 14 -28.61 6.03 -11.23
C LEU A 14 -27.55 4.93 -11.40
N ALA A 15 -27.92 3.73 -11.83
CA ALA A 15 -27.01 2.64 -12.09
C ALA A 15 -26.01 2.97 -13.22
N ILE A 16 -26.50 3.52 -14.32
CA ILE A 16 -25.66 3.97 -15.44
C ILE A 16 -24.74 5.12 -15.00
N GLY A 17 -25.27 6.10 -14.27
CA GLY A 17 -24.47 7.20 -13.71
C GLY A 17 -23.35 6.72 -12.80
N LEU A 18 -23.60 5.69 -11.98
CA LEU A 18 -22.61 5.09 -11.11
C LEU A 18 -21.55 4.27 -11.88
N ILE A 19 -21.94 3.56 -12.94
CA ILE A 19 -20.99 2.86 -13.82
C ILE A 19 -20.08 3.89 -14.50
N ILE A 20 -20.65 4.96 -15.05
CA ILE A 20 -19.89 6.03 -15.69
C ILE A 20 -18.95 6.70 -14.66
N TYR A 21 -19.47 7.01 -13.47
CA TYR A 21 -18.69 7.59 -12.39
C TYR A 21 -17.56 6.65 -11.94
N TYR A 22 -17.81 5.35 -11.80
CA TYR A 22 -16.80 4.37 -11.44
C TYR A 22 -15.71 4.22 -12.51
N VAL A 23 -16.08 4.18 -13.80
CA VAL A 23 -15.14 4.15 -14.92
C VAL A 23 -14.33 5.45 -14.98
N TRP A 24 -14.98 6.59 -14.81
CA TRP A 24 -14.34 7.90 -14.77
C TRP A 24 -13.41 8.02 -13.56
N LEU A 25 -13.86 7.65 -12.36
CA LEU A 25 -13.08 7.64 -11.13
C LEU A 25 -11.84 6.75 -11.29
N ARG A 26 -11.99 5.58 -11.88
CA ARG A 26 -10.90 4.65 -12.12
C ARG A 26 -9.88 5.19 -13.13
N GLN A 27 -10.36 5.85 -14.18
CA GLN A 27 -9.46 6.50 -15.15
C GLN A 27 -8.76 7.74 -14.57
N HIS A 28 -9.44 8.52 -13.73
CA HIS A 28 -8.87 9.70 -13.08
C HIS A 28 -8.05 9.34 -11.84
N VAL A 29 -8.49 8.39 -11.04
CA VAL A 29 -7.75 7.90 -9.86
C VAL A 29 -6.50 7.15 -10.28
N LEU A 30 -6.56 6.35 -11.33
CA LEU A 30 -5.35 5.77 -11.94
C LEU A 30 -4.40 6.84 -12.51
N ARG A 31 -4.90 8.03 -12.88
CA ARG A 31 -4.07 9.17 -13.33
C ARG A 31 -3.68 10.13 -12.20
N ILE A 32 -4.51 10.30 -11.17
CA ILE A 32 -4.35 11.34 -10.12
C ILE A 32 -3.89 10.73 -8.79
N GLN A 33 -4.02 9.38 -8.62
CA GLN A 33 -3.49 8.60 -7.48
C GLN A 33 -3.90 9.04 -6.08
N ASP A 34 -5.13 9.39 -5.93
CA ASP A 34 -5.67 9.47 -4.60
C ASP A 34 -6.20 8.08 -4.18
N PRO A 35 -5.53 7.34 -3.25
CA PRO A 35 -6.08 6.10 -2.70
C PRO A 35 -7.47 6.30 -2.05
N ARG A 36 -7.85 7.54 -1.71
CA ARG A 36 -9.20 7.89 -1.30
C ARG A 36 -10.24 7.59 -2.38
N GLY A 37 -9.88 7.64 -3.65
CA GLY A 37 -10.79 7.32 -4.75
C GLY A 37 -11.25 5.87 -4.80
N GLU A 38 -10.38 4.90 -4.45
CA GLU A 38 -10.77 3.48 -4.32
C GLU A 38 -11.70 3.28 -3.13
N VAL A 39 -11.40 3.93 -2.00
CA VAL A 39 -12.26 3.92 -0.81
C VAL A 39 -13.61 4.57 -1.10
N TYR A 40 -13.64 5.71 -1.77
CA TYR A 40 -14.89 6.37 -2.15
C TYR A 40 -15.70 5.54 -3.14
N GLY A 41 -15.06 4.87 -4.10
CA GLY A 41 -15.71 3.95 -5.02
C GLY A 41 -16.35 2.76 -4.28
N ALA A 42 -15.62 2.14 -3.36
CA ALA A 42 -16.12 1.05 -2.52
C ALA A 42 -17.24 1.50 -1.59
N VAL A 43 -17.11 2.68 -0.97
CA VAL A 43 -18.15 3.27 -0.12
C VAL A 43 -19.40 3.60 -0.94
N ALA A 44 -19.27 4.25 -2.09
CA ALA A 44 -20.41 4.55 -2.98
C ALA A 44 -21.13 3.28 -3.42
N LEU A 45 -20.37 2.23 -3.78
CA LEU A 45 -20.93 0.92 -4.14
C LEU A 45 -21.70 0.29 -2.98
N THR A 46 -21.14 0.34 -1.78
CA THR A 46 -21.77 -0.18 -0.56
C THR A 46 -23.07 0.58 -0.26
N VAL A 47 -23.05 1.91 -0.34
CA VAL A 47 -24.22 2.77 -0.10
C VAL A 47 -25.33 2.46 -1.12
N VAL A 48 -24.99 2.28 -2.40
CA VAL A 48 -25.98 1.93 -3.44
C VAL A 48 -26.58 0.55 -3.21
N THR A 49 -25.73 -0.42 -2.85
CA THR A 49 -26.20 -1.79 -2.55
C THR A 49 -27.14 -1.80 -1.35
N LEU A 50 -26.72 -1.16 -0.26
CA LEU A 50 -27.55 -1.05 0.96
C LEU A 50 -28.82 -0.24 0.70
N GLY A 51 -28.74 0.85 -0.07
CA GLY A 51 -29.91 1.64 -0.51
C GLY A 51 -30.90 0.83 -1.34
N GLY A 52 -30.41 0.00 -2.26
CA GLY A 52 -31.23 -0.92 -3.05
C GLY A 52 -31.96 -1.96 -2.20
N LEU A 53 -31.24 -2.59 -1.28
CA LEU A 53 -31.80 -3.57 -0.34
C LEU A 53 -32.84 -2.93 0.59
N LEU A 54 -32.55 -1.74 1.13
CA LEU A 54 -33.46 -1.00 1.99
C LEU A 54 -34.72 -0.58 1.23
N SER A 55 -34.59 -0.10 0.01
CA SER A 55 -35.71 0.25 -0.86
C SER A 55 -36.60 -0.97 -1.16
N ALA A 56 -36.01 -2.13 -1.44
CA ALA A 56 -36.74 -3.37 -1.64
C ALA A 56 -37.51 -3.79 -0.37
N LEU A 57 -36.91 -3.61 0.81
CA LEU A 57 -37.53 -3.90 2.09
C LEU A 57 -38.71 -2.94 2.37
N VAL A 58 -38.52 -1.63 2.17
CA VAL A 58 -39.57 -0.60 2.34
C VAL A 58 -40.74 -0.87 1.39
N ILE A 59 -40.48 -1.19 0.13
CA ILE A 59 -41.52 -1.53 -0.82
C ILE A 59 -42.31 -2.77 -0.38
N ARG A 60 -41.63 -3.79 0.14
CA ARG A 60 -42.31 -4.98 0.70
C ARG A 60 -43.22 -4.64 1.87
N VAL A 61 -42.77 -3.81 2.80
CA VAL A 61 -43.56 -3.38 3.97
C VAL A 61 -44.77 -2.55 3.53
N VAL A 62 -44.55 -1.53 2.71
CA VAL A 62 -45.63 -0.64 2.20
C VAL A 62 -46.68 -1.41 1.39
N THR A 63 -46.28 -2.30 0.51
CA THR A 63 -47.20 -3.07 -0.33
C THR A 63 -47.91 -4.17 0.44
N ALA A 64 -47.31 -4.73 1.50
CA ALA A 64 -48.00 -5.60 2.45
C ALA A 64 -49.13 -4.83 3.18
N PHE A 65 -48.83 -3.60 3.61
CA PHE A 65 -49.81 -2.72 4.25
C PHE A 65 -50.98 -2.32 3.31
N LEU A 66 -50.71 -2.18 2.02
CA LEU A 66 -51.66 -1.85 0.99
C LEU A 66 -52.41 -3.09 0.38
N HIS A 67 -52.25 -4.26 0.96
CA HIS A 67 -52.84 -5.54 0.52
C HIS A 67 -52.52 -5.91 -0.96
N ARG A 68 -51.30 -5.56 -1.45
CA ARG A 68 -50.82 -5.88 -2.80
C ARG A 68 -49.51 -6.70 -2.80
N PRO A 69 -49.46 -7.86 -2.17
CA PRO A 69 -48.21 -8.60 -1.95
C PRO A 69 -47.54 -9.11 -3.23
N ALA A 70 -48.31 -9.45 -4.27
CA ALA A 70 -47.75 -9.97 -5.52
C ALA A 70 -46.95 -8.91 -6.30
N ALA A 71 -47.45 -7.65 -6.34
CA ALA A 71 -46.74 -6.55 -6.97
C ALA A 71 -45.45 -6.21 -6.24
N ALA A 72 -45.47 -6.27 -4.90
CA ALA A 72 -44.30 -6.05 -4.05
C ALA A 72 -43.22 -7.07 -4.27
N ALA A 73 -43.58 -8.34 -4.34
CA ALA A 73 -42.63 -9.42 -4.55
C ALA A 73 -41.93 -9.28 -5.91
N ALA A 74 -42.69 -8.97 -6.98
CA ALA A 74 -42.14 -8.76 -8.31
C ALA A 74 -41.17 -7.58 -8.38
N ILE A 75 -41.51 -6.44 -7.76
CA ILE A 75 -40.66 -5.24 -7.75
C ILE A 75 -39.40 -5.49 -6.92
N SER A 76 -39.52 -6.09 -5.72
CA SER A 76 -38.40 -6.41 -4.87
C SER A 76 -37.42 -7.39 -5.55
N LEU A 77 -37.94 -8.39 -6.29
CA LEU A 77 -37.11 -9.30 -7.06
C LEU A 77 -36.38 -8.60 -8.18
N GLN A 78 -37.05 -7.73 -8.95
CA GLN A 78 -36.42 -6.96 -10.02
C GLN A 78 -35.31 -6.03 -9.53
N ILE A 79 -35.53 -5.32 -8.41
CA ILE A 79 -34.48 -4.48 -7.78
C ILE A 79 -33.30 -5.33 -7.32
N SER A 80 -33.56 -6.46 -6.69
CA SER A 80 -32.49 -7.37 -6.23
C SER A 80 -31.69 -7.95 -7.40
N LEU A 81 -32.34 -8.35 -8.48
CA LEU A 81 -31.67 -8.87 -9.67
C LEU A 81 -30.85 -7.77 -10.38
N LEU A 82 -31.40 -6.55 -10.49
CA LEU A 82 -30.67 -5.42 -11.10
C LEU A 82 -29.44 -5.04 -10.27
N THR A 83 -29.57 -4.97 -8.95
CA THR A 83 -28.45 -4.69 -8.04
C THR A 83 -27.39 -5.80 -8.12
N GLY A 84 -27.82 -7.06 -8.15
CA GLY A 84 -26.90 -8.19 -8.30
C GLY A 84 -26.16 -8.17 -9.64
N ALA A 85 -26.88 -7.92 -10.74
CA ALA A 85 -26.28 -7.80 -12.07
C ALA A 85 -25.27 -6.63 -12.14
N LEU A 86 -25.58 -5.49 -11.51
CA LEU A 86 -24.68 -4.35 -11.44
C LEU A 86 -23.41 -4.67 -10.66
N LEU A 87 -23.53 -5.35 -9.52
CA LEU A 87 -22.39 -5.80 -8.73
C LEU A 87 -21.50 -6.77 -9.53
N ILE A 88 -22.09 -7.76 -10.20
CA ILE A 88 -21.36 -8.69 -11.06
C ILE A 88 -20.64 -7.93 -12.18
N LEU A 89 -21.34 -7.02 -12.86
CA LEU A 89 -20.75 -6.19 -13.92
C LEU A 89 -19.57 -5.38 -13.41
N MET A 90 -19.67 -4.76 -12.23
CA MET A 90 -18.57 -3.99 -11.63
C MET A 90 -17.39 -4.88 -11.29
N VAL A 91 -17.61 -6.07 -10.73
CA VAL A 91 -16.54 -7.05 -10.49
C VAL A 91 -15.89 -7.46 -11.81
N VAL A 92 -16.67 -7.82 -12.84
CA VAL A 92 -16.15 -8.18 -14.16
C VAL A 92 -15.34 -7.03 -14.76
N LEU A 93 -15.89 -5.81 -14.78
CA LEU A 93 -15.17 -4.64 -15.28
C LEU A 93 -13.87 -4.40 -14.50
N SER A 94 -13.90 -4.60 -13.18
CA SER A 94 -12.69 -4.47 -12.35
C SER A 94 -11.62 -5.47 -12.76
N GLN A 95 -11.97 -6.69 -13.09
CA GLN A 95 -11.03 -7.72 -13.54
C GLN A 95 -10.53 -7.48 -14.97
N VAL A 96 -11.44 -7.16 -15.91
CA VAL A 96 -11.09 -6.92 -17.33
C VAL A 96 -10.19 -5.69 -17.48
N THR A 97 -10.35 -4.68 -16.63
CA THR A 97 -9.54 -3.46 -16.65
C THR A 97 -8.31 -3.51 -15.73
N ALA A 98 -8.10 -4.60 -14.98
CA ALA A 98 -6.92 -4.81 -14.14
C ALA A 98 -5.75 -5.31 -15.00
N PHE A 99 -5.09 -4.41 -15.71
CA PHE A 99 -3.90 -4.73 -16.50
C PHE A 99 -2.71 -3.88 -16.03
N THR A 100 -1.51 -4.41 -16.24
CA THR A 100 -0.27 -3.65 -16.04
C THR A 100 -0.01 -2.82 -17.29
N PRO A 101 -0.03 -1.48 -17.22
CA PRO A 101 0.23 -0.64 -18.38
C PRO A 101 1.63 -0.91 -18.94
N ALA A 102 1.76 -0.94 -20.25
CA ALA A 102 3.05 -1.03 -20.91
C ALA A 102 3.93 0.19 -20.58
N VAL A 103 5.23 -0.03 -20.58
CA VAL A 103 6.26 1.02 -20.50
C VAL A 103 6.86 1.19 -21.88
N GLU A 104 7.00 2.43 -22.33
CA GLU A 104 7.65 2.75 -23.60
C GLU A 104 9.14 3.07 -23.36
N GLY A 105 10.03 2.58 -24.23
CA GLY A 105 11.46 2.82 -24.09
C GLY A 105 12.31 2.09 -25.14
N SER A 106 13.63 2.11 -24.96
CA SER A 106 14.60 1.48 -25.87
C SER A 106 14.61 -0.05 -25.74
N ASP A 107 14.52 -0.55 -24.52
CA ASP A 107 14.40 -1.97 -24.17
C ASP A 107 13.51 -2.11 -22.94
N PRO A 108 12.18 -1.89 -23.09
CA PRO A 108 11.29 -1.71 -21.97
C PRO A 108 10.97 -3.04 -21.28
N ILE A 109 10.73 -2.95 -19.95
CA ILE A 109 10.20 -4.03 -19.14
C ILE A 109 8.94 -3.54 -18.42
N SER A 110 7.88 -4.34 -18.50
CA SER A 110 6.60 -4.09 -17.80
C SER A 110 5.97 -5.43 -17.46
N GLU A 111 6.44 -6.05 -16.39
CA GLU A 111 6.08 -7.41 -16.00
C GLU A 111 5.52 -7.44 -14.58
N LEU A 112 4.50 -8.25 -14.37
CA LEU A 112 4.04 -8.69 -13.06
C LEU A 112 4.05 -10.21 -13.09
N ARG A 113 5.02 -10.82 -12.41
CA ARG A 113 5.27 -12.26 -12.56
C ARG A 113 5.61 -12.95 -11.24
N PRO A 114 5.33 -14.26 -11.16
CA PRO A 114 5.79 -15.08 -10.05
C PRO A 114 7.29 -15.36 -10.18
N VAL A 115 7.94 -15.50 -9.04
CA VAL A 115 9.31 -15.99 -8.89
C VAL A 115 9.35 -17.06 -7.81
N THR A 116 10.28 -18.02 -7.94
CA THR A 116 10.51 -19.01 -6.88
C THR A 116 11.56 -18.48 -5.91
N VAL A 117 11.15 -18.23 -4.68
CA VAL A 117 11.97 -17.73 -3.58
C VAL A 117 11.97 -18.78 -2.47
N ASN A 118 13.12 -19.37 -2.17
CA ASN A 118 13.27 -20.40 -1.14
C ASN A 118 12.21 -21.50 -1.19
N GLY A 119 11.85 -21.96 -2.41
CA GLY A 119 10.85 -23.00 -2.67
C GLY A 119 9.40 -22.53 -2.60
N ARG A 120 9.16 -21.22 -2.43
CA ARG A 120 7.82 -20.61 -2.41
C ARG A 120 7.60 -19.74 -3.65
N THR A 121 6.33 -19.51 -4.01
CA THR A 121 5.97 -18.62 -5.12
C THR A 121 5.67 -17.23 -4.57
N GLU A 122 6.48 -16.26 -4.93
CA GLU A 122 6.29 -14.85 -4.62
C GLU A 122 6.17 -14.04 -5.91
N TRP A 123 5.78 -12.78 -5.82
CA TRP A 123 5.49 -11.95 -6.99
C TRP A 123 6.34 -10.70 -7.01
N LEU A 124 6.84 -10.39 -8.22
CA LEU A 124 7.57 -9.16 -8.50
C LEU A 124 6.84 -8.37 -9.59
N SER A 125 6.79 -7.05 -9.41
CA SER A 125 6.50 -6.11 -10.49
C SER A 125 7.80 -5.48 -10.95
N LEU A 126 8.13 -5.61 -12.23
CA LEU A 126 9.35 -5.07 -12.83
C LEU A 126 8.96 -4.04 -13.89
N ARG A 127 9.47 -2.82 -13.77
CA ARG A 127 9.12 -1.72 -14.66
C ARG A 127 10.34 -0.86 -14.97
N GLY A 128 10.54 -0.55 -16.24
CA GLY A 128 11.64 0.31 -16.67
C GLY A 128 11.61 0.53 -18.18
N ARG A 129 12.16 1.66 -18.63
CA ARG A 129 12.24 1.99 -20.06
C ARG A 129 13.42 1.35 -20.78
N ASP A 130 14.34 0.81 -20.02
CA ASP A 130 15.57 0.19 -20.54
C ASP A 130 16.09 -0.82 -19.51
N ARG A 131 16.15 -2.10 -19.90
CA ARG A 131 16.63 -3.21 -19.05
C ARG A 131 18.09 -3.07 -18.65
N SER A 132 18.89 -2.27 -19.34
CA SER A 132 20.29 -2.03 -19.01
C SER A 132 20.49 -1.08 -17.83
N LYS A 133 19.43 -0.38 -17.39
CA LYS A 133 19.48 0.56 -16.29
C LYS A 133 19.69 -0.14 -14.93
N PRO A 134 20.27 0.56 -13.95
CA PRO A 134 20.41 0.02 -12.61
C PRO A 134 19.06 -0.45 -12.01
N VAL A 135 19.09 -1.57 -11.30
CA VAL A 135 17.91 -2.09 -10.60
C VAL A 135 17.73 -1.32 -9.29
N LEU A 136 16.48 -0.92 -9.02
CA LEU A 136 16.00 -0.38 -7.76
C LEU A 136 14.95 -1.32 -7.19
N LEU A 137 15.29 -2.03 -6.13
CA LEU A 137 14.36 -2.88 -5.38
C LEU A 137 13.64 -2.04 -4.32
N PHE A 138 12.31 -1.97 -4.44
CA PHE A 138 11.44 -1.33 -3.46
C PHE A 138 10.78 -2.36 -2.54
N LEU A 139 10.92 -2.12 -1.24
CA LEU A 139 10.35 -2.91 -0.15
C LEU A 139 9.14 -2.15 0.43
N PRO A 140 7.91 -2.61 0.17
CA PRO A 140 6.71 -2.02 0.72
C PRO A 140 6.62 -2.13 2.24
N GLY A 141 5.84 -1.23 2.85
CA GLY A 141 5.47 -1.27 4.25
C GLY A 141 4.47 -2.38 4.60
N GLY A 142 4.08 -2.42 5.83
CA GLY A 142 3.19 -3.41 6.41
C GLY A 142 3.77 -3.93 7.73
N PRO A 143 4.15 -5.22 7.86
CA PRO A 143 4.15 -6.31 6.88
C PRO A 143 2.76 -6.75 6.44
N GLY A 144 2.69 -7.47 5.30
CA GLY A 144 1.44 -8.00 4.76
C GLY A 144 0.64 -7.00 3.89
N GLY A 145 1.08 -5.74 3.80
CA GLY A 145 0.52 -4.74 2.90
C GLY A 145 1.07 -4.84 1.47
N SER A 146 0.29 -4.41 0.48
CA SER A 146 0.73 -4.24 -0.91
C SER A 146 0.69 -2.79 -1.31
N GLN A 147 1.78 -2.30 -1.87
CA GLN A 147 1.87 -0.96 -2.44
C GLN A 147 2.19 -0.98 -3.94
N LEU A 148 2.03 -2.16 -4.58
CA LEU A 148 2.37 -2.37 -5.98
C LEU A 148 1.71 -1.35 -6.91
N VAL A 149 0.42 -1.08 -6.73
CA VAL A 149 -0.33 -0.13 -7.56
C VAL A 149 0.14 1.29 -7.33
N THR A 150 0.33 1.69 -6.08
CA THR A 150 0.78 3.03 -5.71
C THR A 150 2.23 3.25 -6.15
N ALA A 151 3.12 2.28 -5.89
CA ALA A 151 4.52 2.32 -6.30
C ALA A 151 4.66 2.44 -7.83
N ARG A 152 3.92 1.62 -8.57
CA ARG A 152 3.90 1.66 -10.05
C ARG A 152 3.60 3.06 -10.59
N HIS A 153 2.82 3.81 -9.90
CA HIS A 153 2.46 5.14 -10.32
C HIS A 153 3.42 6.18 -9.79
N CYS A 154 3.67 6.21 -8.49
CA CYS A 154 4.55 7.20 -7.87
C CYS A 154 5.98 7.12 -8.43
N PHE A 155 6.45 5.94 -8.77
CA PHE A 155 7.80 5.73 -9.30
C PHE A 155 7.87 5.68 -10.82
N ALA A 156 6.79 5.97 -11.55
CA ALA A 156 6.78 5.99 -13.01
C ALA A 156 7.87 6.88 -13.62
N ASP A 157 8.24 7.95 -12.92
CA ASP A 157 9.28 8.89 -13.34
C ASP A 157 10.70 8.31 -13.17
N LEU A 158 10.89 7.41 -12.19
CA LEU A 158 12.15 6.69 -12.01
C LEU A 158 12.36 5.58 -13.05
N GLU A 159 11.31 5.13 -13.76
CA GLU A 159 11.41 4.11 -14.82
C GLU A 159 12.31 4.54 -16.00
N ARG A 160 12.66 5.83 -16.10
CA ARG A 160 13.65 6.35 -17.07
C ARG A 160 15.08 5.99 -16.69
N ASP A 161 15.36 5.97 -15.41
CA ASP A 161 16.71 5.94 -14.84
C ASP A 161 17.04 4.58 -14.23
N TYR A 162 15.98 3.81 -13.88
CA TYR A 162 16.08 2.52 -13.18
C TYR A 162 15.11 1.49 -13.74
N VAL A 163 15.45 0.22 -13.53
CA VAL A 163 14.47 -0.87 -13.49
C VAL A 163 13.91 -0.91 -12.08
N VAL A 164 12.71 -0.37 -11.91
CA VAL A 164 12.02 -0.33 -10.61
C VAL A 164 11.34 -1.66 -10.36
N VAL A 165 11.72 -2.32 -9.28
CA VAL A 165 11.15 -3.61 -8.88
C VAL A 165 10.42 -3.45 -7.56
N THR A 166 9.14 -3.78 -7.52
CA THR A 166 8.35 -3.85 -6.30
C THR A 166 8.14 -5.31 -5.93
N TRP A 167 8.54 -5.68 -4.70
CA TRP A 167 8.40 -7.03 -4.20
C TRP A 167 7.12 -7.17 -3.37
N GLU A 168 6.23 -8.06 -3.79
CA GLU A 168 5.12 -8.54 -2.97
C GLU A 168 5.68 -9.55 -1.97
N GLN A 169 5.91 -9.10 -0.76
CA GLN A 169 6.52 -9.88 0.31
C GLN A 169 5.63 -11.07 0.75
N PRO A 170 6.19 -12.12 1.39
CA PRO A 170 5.39 -13.24 1.89
C PRO A 170 4.27 -12.74 2.82
N GLY A 171 3.06 -13.29 2.63
CA GLY A 171 1.86 -12.88 3.33
C GLY A 171 1.16 -11.65 2.74
N ALA A 172 1.70 -11.01 1.69
CA ALA A 172 1.10 -9.84 1.04
C ALA A 172 0.47 -10.20 -0.31
N ALA A 173 -0.70 -9.65 -0.61
CA ALA A 173 -1.42 -9.67 -1.89
C ALA A 173 -1.24 -10.97 -2.71
N LYS A 174 -0.54 -10.92 -3.85
CA LYS A 174 -0.33 -12.11 -4.70
C LYS A 174 0.59 -13.16 -4.06
N SER A 175 1.47 -12.77 -3.15
CA SER A 175 2.33 -13.65 -2.36
C SER A 175 1.68 -14.13 -1.05
N TYR A 176 0.39 -13.83 -0.83
CA TYR A 176 -0.32 -14.22 0.39
C TYR A 176 -0.28 -15.72 0.67
N SER A 177 -0.42 -16.55 -0.38
CA SER A 177 -0.40 -17.99 -0.27
C SER A 177 1.00 -18.63 -0.30
N ALA A 178 2.07 -17.82 -0.35
CA ALA A 178 3.44 -18.31 -0.37
C ALA A 178 3.79 -19.08 0.92
N ILE A 179 3.25 -18.63 2.04
CA ILE A 179 3.49 -19.18 3.37
C ILE A 179 2.28 -18.90 4.27
N ASN A 180 2.02 -19.78 5.24
CA ASN A 180 1.02 -19.48 6.27
C ASN A 180 1.49 -18.26 7.10
N PRO A 181 0.66 -17.20 7.26
CA PRO A 181 1.05 -16.02 8.03
C PRO A 181 1.54 -16.33 9.46
N ALA A 182 1.02 -17.39 10.09
CA ALA A 182 1.45 -17.82 11.41
C ALA A 182 2.91 -18.32 11.44
N ASP A 183 3.48 -18.70 10.29
CA ASP A 183 4.84 -19.24 10.18
C ASP A 183 5.85 -18.16 9.70
N ILE A 184 5.37 -16.96 9.38
CA ILE A 184 6.23 -15.85 8.96
C ILE A 184 7.05 -15.33 10.15
N THR A 185 8.35 -15.24 9.97
CA THR A 185 9.31 -14.70 10.94
C THR A 185 10.14 -13.59 10.31
N LEU A 186 10.92 -12.87 11.13
CA LEU A 186 11.89 -11.91 10.61
C LEU A 186 12.89 -12.59 9.66
N GLU A 187 13.35 -13.78 10.02
CA GLU A 187 14.28 -14.58 9.21
C GLU A 187 13.67 -14.95 7.86
N THR A 188 12.36 -15.22 7.79
CA THR A 188 11.65 -15.44 6.52
C THR A 188 11.82 -14.24 5.59
N TYR A 189 11.57 -13.02 6.08
CA TYR A 189 11.72 -11.81 5.28
C TYR A 189 13.17 -11.53 4.86
N LEU A 190 14.14 -11.75 5.76
CA LEU A 190 15.56 -11.52 5.46
C LEU A 190 16.08 -12.52 4.43
N SER A 191 15.81 -13.81 4.62
CA SER A 191 16.23 -14.86 3.68
C SER A 191 15.56 -14.72 2.31
N ASP A 192 14.29 -14.36 2.28
CA ASP A 192 13.57 -14.15 1.01
C ASP A 192 14.03 -12.87 0.31
N GLY A 193 14.28 -11.80 1.06
CA GLY A 193 14.85 -10.57 0.53
C GLY A 193 16.23 -10.75 -0.09
N ALA A 194 17.08 -11.55 0.55
CA ALA A 194 18.40 -11.93 0.03
C ALA A 194 18.25 -12.74 -1.28
N ALA A 195 17.35 -13.72 -1.31
CA ALA A 195 17.09 -14.53 -2.50
C ALA A 195 16.53 -13.71 -3.66
N VAL A 196 15.55 -12.82 -3.41
CA VAL A 196 15.02 -11.87 -4.41
C VAL A 196 16.13 -10.98 -4.95
N THR A 197 16.97 -10.44 -4.08
CA THR A 197 18.11 -9.61 -4.47
C THR A 197 19.06 -10.37 -5.40
N GLU A 198 19.38 -11.61 -5.08
CA GLU A 198 20.26 -12.44 -5.90
C GLU A 198 19.64 -12.81 -7.25
N ILE A 199 18.32 -13.08 -7.30
CA ILE A 199 17.59 -13.30 -8.56
C ILE A 199 17.74 -12.07 -9.46
N LEU A 200 17.51 -10.87 -8.92
CA LEU A 200 17.59 -9.61 -9.68
C LEU A 200 19.01 -9.32 -10.15
N ARG A 201 20.00 -9.50 -9.26
CA ARG A 201 21.41 -9.29 -9.63
C ARG A 201 21.83 -10.16 -10.80
N ARG A 202 21.48 -11.45 -10.78
CA ARG A 202 21.78 -12.39 -11.88
C ARG A 202 21.05 -12.05 -13.16
N GLU A 203 19.76 -11.77 -13.05
CA GLU A 203 18.93 -11.50 -14.22
C GLU A 203 19.37 -10.26 -14.99
N PHE A 204 19.75 -9.20 -14.27
CA PHE A 204 20.18 -7.93 -14.89
C PHE A 204 21.71 -7.81 -14.99
N GLY A 205 22.48 -8.83 -14.64
CA GLY A 205 23.94 -8.83 -14.72
C GLY A 205 24.61 -7.77 -13.87
N GLN A 206 24.01 -7.43 -12.69
CA GLN A 206 24.48 -6.36 -11.83
C GLN A 206 25.09 -6.90 -10.53
N ASN A 207 26.33 -6.50 -10.23
CA ASN A 207 26.99 -6.89 -8.99
C ASN A 207 26.32 -6.28 -7.74
N ARG A 208 25.76 -5.08 -7.88
CA ARG A 208 25.05 -4.35 -6.79
C ARG A 208 23.81 -3.67 -7.36
N ILE A 209 22.73 -3.63 -6.59
CA ILE A 209 21.48 -2.95 -6.92
C ILE A 209 21.23 -1.83 -5.92
N TYR A 210 20.30 -0.92 -6.23
CA TYR A 210 19.80 0.06 -5.27
C TYR A 210 18.65 -0.54 -4.46
N LEU A 211 18.52 -0.10 -3.21
CA LEU A 211 17.50 -0.56 -2.28
C LEU A 211 16.73 0.63 -1.72
N MET A 212 15.42 0.54 -1.71
CA MET A 212 14.55 1.54 -1.08
C MET A 212 13.47 0.82 -0.28
N GLY A 213 13.19 1.29 0.93
CA GLY A 213 12.18 0.72 1.81
C GLY A 213 11.28 1.78 2.43
N GLU A 214 10.01 1.44 2.59
CA GLU A 214 9.01 2.29 3.22
C GLU A 214 8.45 1.61 4.46
N SER A 215 8.30 2.37 5.58
CA SER A 215 7.71 1.88 6.82
C SER A 215 8.41 0.60 7.31
N TRP A 216 7.69 -0.51 7.50
CA TRP A 216 8.29 -1.84 7.74
C TRP A 216 9.42 -2.17 6.74
N GLY A 217 9.20 -1.91 5.45
CA GLY A 217 10.20 -2.14 4.40
C GLY A 217 11.48 -1.33 4.62
N SER A 218 11.41 -0.18 5.31
CA SER A 218 12.60 0.61 5.65
C SER A 218 13.46 -0.05 6.73
N ALA A 219 12.84 -0.68 7.71
CA ALA A 219 13.57 -1.47 8.71
C ALA A 219 14.17 -2.73 8.09
N LEU A 220 13.36 -3.45 7.29
CA LEU A 220 13.82 -4.64 6.58
C LEU A 220 15.01 -4.32 5.66
N GLY A 221 14.95 -3.23 4.90
CA GLY A 221 16.04 -2.83 3.99
C GLY A 221 17.35 -2.52 4.70
N LEU A 222 17.32 -1.87 5.86
CA LEU A 222 18.52 -1.63 6.67
C LEU A 222 19.13 -2.93 7.22
N MET A 223 18.29 -3.87 7.63
CA MET A 223 18.77 -5.19 8.10
C MET A 223 19.37 -5.99 6.95
N MET A 224 18.73 -6.04 5.78
CA MET A 224 19.25 -6.66 4.56
C MET A 224 20.59 -6.03 4.12
N ALA A 225 20.67 -4.70 4.13
CA ALA A 225 21.88 -3.96 3.77
C ALA A 225 23.04 -4.20 4.74
N ARG A 226 22.75 -4.42 6.02
CA ARG A 226 23.74 -4.79 7.03
C ARG A 226 24.26 -6.21 6.84
N GLU A 227 23.37 -7.17 6.53
CA GLU A 227 23.75 -8.57 6.35
C GLU A 227 24.54 -8.81 5.06
N HIS A 228 24.16 -8.11 3.98
CA HIS A 228 24.73 -8.28 2.64
C HIS A 228 25.12 -6.95 1.99
N PRO A 229 26.03 -6.16 2.58
CA PRO A 229 26.42 -4.85 2.06
C PRO A 229 27.02 -4.93 0.66
N GLU A 230 27.60 -6.08 0.28
CA GLU A 230 28.18 -6.33 -1.04
C GLU A 230 27.12 -6.40 -2.15
N HIS A 231 25.84 -6.55 -1.81
CA HIS A 231 24.73 -6.62 -2.78
C HIS A 231 24.16 -5.25 -3.14
N TYR A 232 24.43 -4.22 -2.35
CA TYR A 232 23.76 -2.93 -2.48
C TYR A 232 24.72 -1.78 -2.75
N ARG A 233 24.27 -0.82 -3.60
CA ARG A 233 25.01 0.43 -3.87
C ARG A 233 24.72 1.46 -2.79
N ALA A 234 23.46 1.65 -2.47
CA ALA A 234 22.95 2.55 -1.47
C ALA A 234 21.54 2.13 -1.04
N PHE A 235 21.12 2.63 0.11
CA PHE A 235 19.78 2.45 0.65
C PHE A 235 19.09 3.80 0.89
N ILE A 236 17.80 3.88 0.55
CA ILE A 236 16.89 4.95 0.95
C ILE A 236 15.79 4.38 1.82
N GLY A 237 15.64 4.90 3.04
CA GLY A 237 14.51 4.63 3.93
C GLY A 237 13.53 5.80 3.92
N THR A 238 12.23 5.53 3.79
CA THR A 238 11.16 6.53 3.92
C THR A 238 10.10 6.05 4.90
N GLY A 239 9.52 6.96 5.70
CA GLY A 239 8.72 6.56 6.85
C GLY A 239 9.51 5.61 7.75
N GLN A 240 10.74 6.00 8.11
CA GLN A 240 11.75 5.11 8.68
C GLN A 240 11.36 4.55 10.04
N MET A 241 10.98 3.28 10.08
CA MET A 241 10.77 2.56 11.34
C MET A 241 12.10 2.31 12.04
N VAL A 242 12.17 2.54 13.36
CA VAL A 242 13.39 2.43 14.17
C VAL A 242 13.23 1.43 15.29
N ASP A 243 12.25 1.65 16.16
CA ASP A 243 11.92 0.80 17.31
C ASP A 243 10.41 0.59 17.31
N PHE A 244 9.99 -0.63 17.00
CA PHE A 244 8.58 -0.93 16.79
C PHE A 244 7.76 -0.78 18.07
N LEU A 245 8.28 -1.24 19.20
CA LEU A 245 7.55 -1.15 20.46
C LEU A 245 7.47 0.29 20.97
N GLU A 246 8.54 1.05 20.87
CA GLU A 246 8.57 2.43 21.32
C GLU A 246 7.73 3.33 20.40
N THR A 247 7.73 3.08 19.08
CA THR A 247 6.82 3.74 18.14
C THR A 247 5.38 3.62 18.60
N GLU A 248 4.90 2.39 18.87
CA GLU A 248 3.54 2.16 19.33
C GLU A 248 3.20 2.90 20.63
N ARG A 249 4.14 2.97 21.56
CA ARG A 249 3.94 3.71 22.81
C ARG A 249 3.80 5.21 22.58
N ILE A 250 4.64 5.77 21.71
CA ILE A 250 4.59 7.20 21.34
C ILE A 250 3.28 7.51 20.64
N ASP A 251 2.89 6.75 19.63
CA ASP A 251 1.68 6.96 18.84
C ASP A 251 0.42 6.87 19.72
N TYR A 252 0.37 5.87 20.59
CA TYR A 252 -0.72 5.75 21.55
C TYR A 252 -0.84 6.97 22.48
N GLN A 253 0.29 7.46 23.02
CA GLN A 253 0.29 8.63 23.89
C GLN A 253 -0.15 9.89 23.13
N MET A 254 0.36 10.11 21.92
CA MET A 254 -0.02 11.25 21.07
C MET A 254 -1.51 11.22 20.74
N ALA A 255 -2.06 10.05 20.38
CA ALA A 255 -3.48 9.90 20.11
C ALA A 255 -4.36 10.19 21.34
N LEU A 256 -3.93 9.74 22.53
CA LEU A 256 -4.62 10.02 23.79
C LEU A 256 -4.58 11.51 24.16
N GLU A 257 -3.43 12.16 23.96
CA GLU A 257 -3.27 13.59 24.25
C GLU A 257 -4.15 14.43 23.32
N ASP A 258 -4.17 14.13 22.02
CA ASP A 258 -5.05 14.82 21.06
C ASP A 258 -6.53 14.62 21.40
N ALA A 259 -6.93 13.38 21.73
CA ALA A 259 -8.29 13.08 22.15
C ALA A 259 -8.71 13.85 23.42
N ARG A 260 -7.81 14.00 24.39
CA ARG A 260 -8.02 14.79 25.60
C ARG A 260 -8.10 16.29 25.31
N ARG A 261 -7.16 16.80 24.52
CA ARG A 261 -7.09 18.20 24.11
C ARG A 261 -8.35 18.65 23.37
N THR A 262 -8.88 17.81 22.49
CA THR A 262 -10.10 18.08 21.72
C THR A 262 -11.38 17.83 22.52
N GLY A 263 -11.29 17.29 23.73
CA GLY A 263 -12.44 16.92 24.56
C GLY A 263 -13.29 15.79 23.96
N ASN A 264 -12.77 15.06 22.99
CA ASN A 264 -13.50 14.04 22.25
C ASN A 264 -13.44 12.68 22.96
N LYS A 265 -14.32 12.49 23.96
CA LYS A 265 -14.42 11.20 24.68
C LYS A 265 -14.64 9.99 23.78
N LYS A 266 -15.40 10.15 22.69
CA LYS A 266 -15.63 9.07 21.72
C LYS A 266 -14.34 8.71 20.94
N LEU A 267 -13.43 9.66 20.78
CA LEU A 267 -12.13 9.41 20.16
C LEU A 267 -11.21 8.63 21.12
N VAL A 268 -11.24 8.92 22.42
CA VAL A 268 -10.50 8.12 23.43
C VAL A 268 -10.94 6.66 23.40
N ASP A 269 -12.27 6.42 23.36
CA ASP A 269 -12.81 5.06 23.28
C ASP A 269 -12.40 4.36 21.96
N LYS A 270 -12.35 5.11 20.85
CA LYS A 270 -11.92 4.58 19.56
C LYS A 270 -10.42 4.25 19.55
N VAL A 271 -9.58 5.10 20.09
CA VAL A 271 -8.14 4.85 20.22
C VAL A 271 -7.92 3.59 21.07
N ALA A 272 -8.61 3.44 22.19
CA ALA A 272 -8.54 2.25 23.03
C ALA A 272 -9.05 0.99 22.29
N PHE A 273 -10.10 1.13 21.46
CA PHE A 273 -10.61 0.04 20.63
C PHE A 273 -9.60 -0.38 19.55
N PHE A 274 -9.02 0.58 18.82
CA PHE A 274 -8.00 0.28 17.82
C PHE A 274 -6.73 -0.31 18.44
N TRP A 275 -6.33 0.17 19.61
CA TRP A 275 -5.22 -0.42 20.36
C TRP A 275 -5.50 -1.88 20.76
N GLY A 276 -6.73 -2.19 21.19
CA GLY A 276 -7.15 -3.56 21.47
C GLY A 276 -7.17 -4.45 20.23
N LEU A 277 -7.65 -3.92 19.09
CA LEU A 277 -7.57 -4.63 17.81
C LEU A 277 -6.11 -4.87 17.39
N TYR A 278 -5.26 -3.88 17.58
CA TYR A 278 -3.85 -3.93 17.25
C TYR A 278 -3.13 -5.00 18.05
N GLN A 279 -3.35 -5.09 19.36
CA GLN A 279 -2.82 -6.16 20.20
C GLN A 279 -3.34 -7.54 19.79
N THR A 280 -4.51 -7.62 19.18
CA THR A 280 -5.12 -8.87 18.69
C THR A 280 -4.64 -9.25 17.28
N PHE A 281 -4.18 -8.27 16.47
CA PHE A 281 -3.51 -8.48 15.17
C PHE A 281 -2.11 -9.13 15.28
N ASP A 282 -1.79 -9.61 16.41
CA ASP A 282 -0.52 -9.87 17.05
C ASP A 282 0.26 -11.10 16.58
N SER A 283 -0.13 -11.78 15.50
CA SER A 283 0.63 -12.98 15.11
C SER A 283 1.97 -12.64 14.40
N VAL A 284 2.01 -11.54 13.67
CA VAL A 284 3.23 -11.09 12.96
C VAL A 284 3.84 -9.85 13.62
N TYR A 285 3.04 -8.88 13.96
CA TYR A 285 3.52 -7.58 14.46
C TYR A 285 4.20 -7.67 15.83
N GLY A 286 3.68 -8.50 16.74
CA GLY A 286 4.32 -8.73 18.04
C GLY A 286 5.72 -9.34 17.94
N ARG A 287 6.03 -10.02 16.83
CA ARG A 287 7.38 -10.55 16.54
C ARG A 287 8.35 -9.46 16.10
N LEU A 288 7.86 -8.27 15.73
CA LEU A 288 8.68 -7.11 15.35
C LEU A 288 9.05 -6.24 16.55
N TYR A 289 8.34 -6.34 17.69
CA TYR A 289 8.63 -5.55 18.90
C TYR A 289 10.08 -5.65 19.42
N PRO A 290 10.80 -6.75 19.24
CA PRO A 290 12.21 -6.80 19.61
C PRO A 290 13.15 -6.00 18.70
N ILE A 291 12.66 -5.47 17.56
CA ILE A 291 13.48 -4.74 16.60
C ILE A 291 13.71 -3.31 17.12
N ASP A 292 14.95 -3.00 17.46
CA ASP A 292 15.46 -1.66 17.67
C ASP A 292 16.70 -1.47 16.76
N LEU A 293 16.53 -0.69 15.69
CA LEU A 293 17.61 -0.44 14.72
C LEU A 293 18.77 0.36 15.29
N ARG A 294 18.58 1.09 16.39
CA ARG A 294 19.66 1.80 17.10
C ARG A 294 20.69 0.82 17.67
N GLN A 295 20.25 -0.42 17.93
CA GLN A 295 21.12 -1.52 18.43
C GLN A 295 21.50 -2.48 17.31
N SER A 296 20.53 -2.83 16.45
CA SER A 296 20.68 -3.90 15.48
C SER A 296 21.24 -3.47 14.13
N ALA A 297 21.10 -2.19 13.72
CA ALA A 297 21.47 -1.73 12.39
C ALA A 297 22.07 -0.30 12.36
N ALA A 298 22.70 0.14 13.46
CA ALA A 298 23.34 1.45 13.52
C ALA A 298 24.65 1.54 12.72
N GLU A 299 25.26 0.41 12.36
CA GLU A 299 26.47 0.37 11.54
C GLU A 299 26.14 -0.19 10.16
N GLN A 300 26.36 0.62 9.13
CA GLN A 300 26.11 0.30 7.73
C GLN A 300 27.39 0.46 6.91
N GLN A 301 27.63 -0.44 5.97
CA GLN A 301 28.78 -0.39 5.08
C GLN A 301 28.49 0.26 3.73
N ILE A 302 27.23 0.65 3.49
CA ILE A 302 26.78 1.35 2.28
C ILE A 302 26.23 2.73 2.63
N PRO A 303 26.14 3.67 1.67
CA PRO A 303 25.44 4.92 1.86
C PRO A 303 23.96 4.71 2.28
N VAL A 304 23.52 5.51 3.26
CA VAL A 304 22.15 5.46 3.81
C VAL A 304 21.54 6.86 3.78
N HIS A 305 20.40 6.97 3.14
CA HIS A 305 19.63 8.20 3.06
C HIS A 305 18.26 7.98 3.70
N ILE A 306 17.83 8.86 4.60
CA ILE A 306 16.53 8.81 5.26
C ILE A 306 15.70 9.98 4.76
N PHE A 307 14.53 9.70 4.20
CA PHE A 307 13.57 10.66 3.70
C PHE A 307 12.34 10.63 4.61
N HIS A 308 12.14 11.69 5.37
CA HIS A 308 11.19 11.73 6.46
C HIS A 308 10.16 12.84 6.29
N GLY A 309 8.88 12.52 6.43
CA GLY A 309 7.82 13.54 6.44
C GLY A 309 7.79 14.28 7.77
N ARG A 310 7.65 15.61 7.72
CA ARG A 310 7.65 16.45 8.93
C ARG A 310 6.52 16.09 9.89
N TYR A 311 5.41 15.61 9.37
CA TYR A 311 4.21 15.24 10.12
C TYR A 311 4.00 13.72 10.14
N ASP A 312 5.09 12.95 10.15
CA ASP A 312 5.02 11.50 10.28
C ASP A 312 4.79 11.12 11.75
N TYR A 313 3.58 10.64 12.01
CA TYR A 313 3.19 10.14 13.34
C TYR A 313 3.38 8.63 13.45
N ASP A 314 3.38 7.88 12.32
CA ASP A 314 3.55 6.43 12.32
C ASP A 314 5.02 6.01 12.46
N ALA A 315 5.96 6.90 12.13
CA ALA A 315 7.38 6.75 12.41
C ALA A 315 7.88 8.02 13.13
N PRO A 316 7.80 8.08 14.48
CA PRO A 316 8.05 9.31 15.22
C PRO A 316 9.39 9.95 14.91
N THR A 317 9.38 11.24 14.56
CA THR A 317 10.57 12.03 14.19
C THR A 317 11.69 11.92 15.22
N SER A 318 11.34 11.89 16.51
CA SER A 318 12.31 11.77 17.60
C SER A 318 13.12 10.47 17.55
N LEU A 319 12.49 9.35 17.19
CA LEU A 319 13.17 8.07 17.03
C LEU A 319 14.06 8.06 15.78
N VAL A 320 13.57 8.66 14.69
CA VAL A 320 14.35 8.78 13.44
C VAL A 320 15.59 9.64 13.65
N GLU A 321 15.49 10.78 14.36
CA GLU A 321 16.61 11.66 14.70
C GLU A 321 17.59 10.97 15.64
N ASP A 322 17.14 10.25 16.66
CA ASP A 322 18.01 9.48 17.56
C ASP A 322 18.74 8.37 16.79
N TYR A 323 18.04 7.65 15.92
CA TYR A 323 18.67 6.66 15.05
C TYR A 323 19.71 7.30 14.12
N TYR A 324 19.35 8.40 13.43
CA TYR A 324 20.26 9.10 12.52
C TYR A 324 21.51 9.60 13.23
N ALA A 325 21.38 10.09 14.46
CA ALA A 325 22.55 10.53 15.26
C ALA A 325 23.52 9.37 15.52
N ARG A 326 23.02 8.18 15.78
CA ARG A 326 23.82 6.95 16.05
C ARG A 326 24.32 6.26 14.80
N LEU A 327 23.60 6.42 13.67
CA LEU A 327 23.93 5.77 12.41
C LEU A 327 25.34 6.11 11.95
N ARG A 328 26.12 5.07 11.65
CA ARG A 328 27.44 5.14 11.02
C ARG A 328 27.34 4.52 9.63
N ALA A 329 27.65 5.27 8.61
CA ALA A 329 27.65 4.83 7.23
C ALA A 329 28.71 5.60 6.45
N PRO A 330 29.22 5.10 5.31
CA PRO A 330 30.17 5.82 4.46
C PRO A 330 29.65 7.20 4.03
N ARG A 331 28.37 7.29 3.81
CA ARG A 331 27.61 8.55 3.59
C ARG A 331 26.25 8.41 4.22
N LYS A 332 25.76 9.47 4.85
CA LYS A 332 24.40 9.50 5.38
C LYS A 332 23.76 10.88 5.16
N SER A 333 22.46 10.91 4.94
CA SER A 333 21.64 12.13 4.93
C SER A 333 20.28 11.90 5.56
N LEU A 334 19.72 12.96 6.14
CA LEU A 334 18.34 13.02 6.60
C LEU A 334 17.68 14.20 5.89
N VAL A 335 16.67 13.92 5.09
CA VAL A 335 15.93 14.93 4.31
C VAL A 335 14.51 14.98 4.86
N TYR A 336 14.05 16.20 5.19
CA TYR A 336 12.68 16.43 5.61
C TYR A 336 11.81 16.86 4.45
N PHE A 337 10.62 16.29 4.38
CA PHE A 337 9.55 16.68 3.48
C PHE A 337 8.53 17.46 4.30
N GLU A 338 8.54 18.78 4.11
CA GLU A 338 7.93 19.74 5.03
C GLU A 338 6.39 19.72 5.03
N HIS A 339 5.78 19.14 3.99
CA HIS A 339 4.32 19.05 3.84
C HIS A 339 3.80 17.62 3.85
N SER A 340 4.62 16.67 4.28
CA SER A 340 4.33 15.24 4.24
C SER A 340 4.22 14.63 5.63
N GLY A 341 3.36 13.61 5.72
CA GLY A 341 3.34 12.62 6.80
C GLY A 341 4.15 11.37 6.44
N HIS A 342 3.60 10.20 6.76
CA HIS A 342 4.29 8.91 6.62
C HIS A 342 4.76 8.57 5.19
N ASN A 343 4.10 9.09 4.17
CA ASN A 343 4.35 8.74 2.76
C ASN A 343 4.76 9.96 1.91
N PRO A 344 5.94 10.57 2.10
CA PRO A 344 6.40 11.71 1.31
C PRO A 344 6.53 11.38 -0.19
N TRP A 345 6.83 10.14 -0.54
CA TRP A 345 6.87 9.65 -1.92
C TRP A 345 5.52 9.71 -2.66
N GLN A 346 4.41 9.87 -1.92
CA GLN A 346 3.08 10.10 -2.47
C GLN A 346 2.69 11.58 -2.45
N THR A 347 2.97 12.28 -1.36
CA THR A 347 2.45 13.63 -1.10
C THR A 347 3.32 14.74 -1.70
N GLU A 348 4.64 14.56 -1.73
CA GLU A 348 5.62 15.46 -2.35
C GLU A 348 6.43 14.72 -3.42
N ASN A 349 5.72 14.02 -4.32
CA ASN A 349 6.28 13.05 -5.24
C ASN A 349 7.42 13.59 -6.10
N GLU A 350 7.26 14.73 -6.79
CA GLU A 350 8.29 15.30 -7.66
C GLU A 350 9.58 15.59 -6.87
N LEU A 351 9.44 16.25 -5.72
CA LEU A 351 10.56 16.55 -4.84
C LEU A 351 11.25 15.28 -4.34
N PHE A 352 10.45 14.27 -3.99
CA PHE A 352 10.95 12.96 -3.54
C PHE A 352 11.79 12.28 -4.64
N MET A 353 11.30 12.26 -5.89
CA MET A 353 12.01 11.64 -7.02
C MET A 353 13.34 12.36 -7.31
N ASP A 354 13.37 13.67 -7.18
CA ASP A 354 14.61 14.46 -7.34
C ASP A 354 15.64 14.12 -6.25
N HIS A 355 15.19 13.96 -5.01
CA HIS A 355 16.06 13.52 -3.92
C HIS A 355 16.56 12.08 -4.11
N VAL A 356 15.73 11.15 -4.61
CA VAL A 356 16.16 9.78 -4.95
C VAL A 356 17.29 9.81 -5.96
N ARG A 357 17.14 10.56 -7.06
CA ARG A 357 18.18 10.68 -8.09
C ARG A 357 19.49 11.24 -7.55
N ARG A 358 19.42 12.29 -6.73
CA ARG A 358 20.61 12.90 -6.11
C ARG A 358 21.31 11.92 -5.17
N ALA A 359 20.57 11.32 -4.25
CA ALA A 359 21.11 10.36 -3.28
C ALA A 359 21.83 9.19 -3.95
N PHE A 360 21.23 8.64 -5.00
CA PHE A 360 21.84 7.52 -5.73
C PHE A 360 23.00 7.95 -6.63
N ALA A 361 22.93 9.13 -7.28
CA ALA A 361 24.03 9.66 -8.06
C ALA A 361 25.29 9.96 -7.20
N GLU A 362 25.09 10.46 -5.98
CA GLU A 362 26.14 10.71 -5.02
C GLU A 362 26.74 9.42 -4.39
N SER A 363 26.08 8.30 -4.57
CA SER A 363 26.44 6.99 -4.01
C SER A 363 26.93 5.98 -5.06
N ALA A 364 27.02 6.42 -6.34
CA ALA A 364 27.41 5.63 -7.49
C ALA A 364 28.91 5.27 -7.50
#